data_fe6cb8b1f0dac0e6e6445d2c468e4701
#
_entry.id   fe6cb8b1f0dac0e6e6445d2c468e4701
#
_cell.length_a   1.000
_cell.length_b   1.000
_cell.length_c   1.000
_cell.angle_alpha   90.00
_cell.angle_beta   90.00
_cell.angle_gamma   90.00
#
_symmetry.space_group_name_H-M   'P 1'
#
loop_
_entity.id
_entity.type
_entity.pdbx_description
1 polymer ?
#
loop_
_entity_poly.entity_id
_entity_poly.type
_entity_poly.pdbx_seq_one_letter_code
_entity_poly.pdbx_strand_id
1 'polypeptide(L)'
;VGSVVIVIGLALARTAVDMAGLLPKDGQTINLLTSPGVWTAMFTLAVQTPGEVKGILNVIPILIGILAGYGFAFTQGLVDLTPVLAAEWFALPPFVTPRFSLPAVLLIAPVAVVSITEHIGHLLVTNNIVGRDFTKDPGLDRSILGDGLATSLAALFGAPPNTTYGENIGVMAITRVYSVWVIGWAAAIAVVLSFVQKLGVAIQTIPTPVLGGISILLFGTIAAAGVRMLVESQVDFSQTRNLILASVILVIGIGGAELHIGSFNVSGMPLATLIGIVLNLILPTAQEETGPAPAGEPEDRAQAAHEASPAKAAAGGR
;
A
#
# COMPACT_ATOMS: atom_id res chain seq x y z
N VAL A 1 2.98 -9.96 6.73
CA VAL A 1 3.22 -8.62 6.16
C VAL A 1 2.26 -8.38 5.00
N GLY A 2 2.28 -9.15 3.91
CA GLY A 2 1.43 -8.92 2.73
C GLY A 2 -0.06 -8.76 3.03
N SER A 3 -0.64 -9.61 3.90
CA SER A 3 -2.05 -9.49 4.31
C SER A 3 -2.36 -8.17 5.04
N VAL A 4 -1.41 -7.64 5.83
CA VAL A 4 -1.56 -6.34 6.49
C VAL A 4 -1.56 -5.20 5.47
N VAL A 5 -0.68 -5.25 4.46
CA VAL A 5 -0.66 -4.25 3.38
C VAL A 5 -1.95 -4.28 2.57
N ILE A 6 -2.53 -5.45 2.30
CA ILE A 6 -3.87 -5.56 1.68
C ILE A 6 -4.92 -4.84 2.54
N VAL A 7 -4.89 -5.05 3.87
CA VAL A 7 -5.81 -4.39 4.80
C VAL A 7 -5.66 -2.87 4.75
N ILE A 8 -4.43 -2.33 4.68
CA ILE A 8 -4.18 -0.88 4.57
C ILE A 8 -4.97 -0.29 3.38
N GLY A 9 -4.86 -0.90 2.20
CA GLY A 9 -5.59 -0.44 1.03
C GLY A 9 -7.11 -0.61 1.15
N LEU A 10 -7.56 -1.80 1.55
CA LEU A 10 -9.00 -2.13 1.52
C LEU A 10 -9.80 -1.53 2.69
N ALA A 11 -9.21 -1.30 3.85
CA ALA A 11 -9.89 -0.65 4.97
C ALA A 11 -10.35 0.78 4.64
N LEU A 12 -9.62 1.46 3.75
CA LEU A 12 -9.94 2.81 3.29
C LEU A 12 -10.80 2.84 2.01
N ALA A 13 -11.08 1.68 1.40
CA ALA A 13 -11.84 1.60 0.15
C ALA A 13 -13.23 2.24 0.25
N ARG A 14 -13.94 2.03 1.37
CA ARG A 14 -15.25 2.63 1.61
C ARG A 14 -15.17 4.16 1.62
N THR A 15 -14.15 4.72 2.26
CA THR A 15 -13.93 6.18 2.29
C THR A 15 -13.68 6.73 0.89
N ALA A 16 -12.87 6.05 0.08
CA ALA A 16 -12.63 6.47 -1.30
C ALA A 16 -13.91 6.48 -2.14
N VAL A 17 -14.75 5.45 -2.00
CA VAL A 17 -16.02 5.31 -2.70
C VAL A 17 -17.03 6.36 -2.23
N ASP A 18 -17.05 6.70 -0.93
CA ASP A 18 -17.88 7.79 -0.39
C ASP A 18 -17.42 9.15 -0.92
N MET A 19 -16.13 9.44 -0.89
CA MET A 19 -15.55 10.68 -1.45
C MET A 19 -15.84 10.83 -2.96
N ALA A 20 -15.87 9.72 -3.69
CA ALA A 20 -16.25 9.71 -5.11
C ALA A 20 -17.76 9.95 -5.35
N GLY A 21 -18.56 9.99 -4.29
CA GLY A 21 -20.01 10.14 -4.37
C GLY A 21 -20.74 8.91 -4.86
N LEU A 22 -20.12 7.73 -4.75
CA LEU A 22 -20.67 6.44 -5.19
C LEU A 22 -21.41 5.67 -4.07
N LEU A 23 -21.44 6.21 -2.85
CA LEU A 23 -22.28 5.67 -1.76
C LEU A 23 -23.56 6.50 -1.60
N PRO A 24 -24.72 5.85 -1.53
CA PRO A 24 -25.99 6.54 -1.28
C PRO A 24 -25.96 7.16 0.13
N LYS A 25 -26.33 8.43 0.24
CA LYS A 25 -26.53 9.11 1.52
C LYS A 25 -28.02 9.09 1.86
N ASP A 26 -28.36 8.61 3.05
CA ASP A 26 -29.69 8.71 3.69
C ASP A 26 -30.90 8.50 2.75
N GLY A 27 -30.97 7.33 2.12
CA GLY A 27 -32.12 6.93 1.30
C GLY A 27 -32.21 7.62 -0.08
N GLN A 28 -31.21 8.43 -0.46
CA GLN A 28 -31.13 9.00 -1.80
C GLN A 28 -30.54 7.98 -2.78
N THR A 29 -31.19 7.77 -3.90
CA THR A 29 -30.63 6.98 -5.00
C THR A 29 -29.57 7.80 -5.73
N ILE A 30 -28.39 7.23 -5.93
CA ILE A 30 -27.35 7.88 -6.73
C ILE A 30 -27.79 7.90 -8.18
N ASN A 31 -28.01 9.09 -8.72
CA ASN A 31 -28.25 9.23 -10.15
C ASN A 31 -26.89 9.46 -10.84
N LEU A 32 -26.30 8.38 -11.35
CA LEU A 32 -25.03 8.41 -12.06
C LEU A 32 -25.00 9.38 -13.23
N LEU A 33 -26.16 9.63 -13.88
CA LEU A 33 -26.23 10.48 -15.07
C LEU A 33 -26.27 11.98 -14.75
N THR A 34 -26.71 12.37 -13.56
CA THR A 34 -26.96 13.78 -13.20
C THR A 34 -26.05 14.31 -12.11
N SER A 35 -25.19 13.49 -11.51
CA SER A 35 -24.30 13.93 -10.43
C SER A 35 -22.96 14.44 -10.97
N PRO A 36 -22.68 15.77 -10.92
CA PRO A 36 -21.40 16.33 -11.36
C PRO A 36 -20.21 15.77 -10.57
N GLY A 37 -20.42 15.49 -9.27
CA GLY A 37 -19.38 14.90 -8.42
C GLY A 37 -18.96 13.51 -8.88
N VAL A 38 -19.92 12.62 -9.18
CA VAL A 38 -19.64 11.26 -9.70
C VAL A 38 -18.90 11.32 -11.03
N TRP A 39 -19.34 12.16 -11.95
CA TRP A 39 -18.63 12.34 -13.21
C TRP A 39 -17.21 12.85 -13.03
N THR A 40 -17.00 13.79 -12.10
CA THR A 40 -15.67 14.30 -11.78
C THR A 40 -14.78 13.20 -11.22
N ALA A 41 -15.27 12.36 -10.29
CA ALA A 41 -14.53 11.24 -9.75
C ALA A 41 -14.18 10.20 -10.82
N MET A 42 -15.15 9.81 -11.65
CA MET A 42 -14.93 8.85 -12.73
C MET A 42 -13.97 9.38 -13.81
N PHE A 43 -14.08 10.65 -14.19
CA PHE A 43 -13.14 11.29 -15.09
C PHE A 43 -11.72 11.31 -14.50
N THR A 44 -11.58 11.70 -13.23
CA THR A 44 -10.30 11.71 -12.52
C THR A 44 -9.67 10.31 -12.51
N LEU A 45 -10.46 9.29 -12.20
CA LEU A 45 -10.01 7.90 -12.20
C LEU A 45 -9.60 7.45 -13.62
N ALA A 46 -10.40 7.76 -14.64
CA ALA A 46 -10.12 7.36 -16.02
C ALA A 46 -8.82 7.97 -16.57
N VAL A 47 -8.55 9.23 -16.22
CA VAL A 47 -7.32 9.92 -16.66
C VAL A 47 -6.06 9.37 -15.97
N GLN A 48 -6.20 8.80 -14.78
CA GLN A 48 -5.08 8.14 -14.06
C GLN A 48 -4.77 6.74 -14.59
N THR A 49 -5.67 6.15 -15.38
CA THR A 49 -5.49 4.82 -15.97
C THR A 49 -5.19 4.94 -17.48
N PRO A 50 -4.13 5.64 -17.91
CA PRO A 50 -3.77 5.64 -19.30
C PRO A 50 -3.34 4.22 -19.67
N GLY A 51 -3.99 3.64 -20.67
CA GLY A 51 -3.43 2.47 -21.34
C GLY A 51 -1.98 2.78 -21.74
N GLU A 52 -1.21 1.82 -22.11
CA GLU A 52 0.22 1.83 -22.51
C GLU A 52 0.89 3.20 -22.85
N VAL A 53 0.73 4.22 -22.00
CA VAL A 53 1.43 5.51 -22.18
C VAL A 53 2.87 5.30 -21.74
N LYS A 54 3.77 5.31 -22.73
CA LYS A 54 5.21 5.17 -22.49
C LYS A 54 5.79 6.52 -22.03
N GLY A 55 6.75 6.46 -21.12
CA GLY A 55 7.53 7.61 -20.71
C GLY A 55 7.16 8.21 -19.36
N ILE A 56 7.48 9.49 -19.15
CA ILE A 56 7.36 10.20 -17.87
C ILE A 56 5.91 10.27 -17.36
N LEU A 57 4.92 10.27 -18.26
CA LEU A 57 3.51 10.31 -17.90
C LEU A 57 3.06 9.05 -17.13
N ASN A 58 3.73 7.92 -17.34
CA ASN A 58 3.47 6.70 -16.58
C ASN A 58 4.05 6.73 -15.16
N VAL A 59 4.90 7.72 -14.87
CA VAL A 59 5.53 7.89 -13.54
C VAL A 59 4.69 8.76 -12.61
N ILE A 60 3.85 9.65 -13.16
CA ILE A 60 3.10 10.64 -12.41
C ILE A 60 1.57 10.58 -12.65
N PRO A 61 0.94 9.39 -12.71
CA PRO A 61 -0.47 9.27 -13.05
C PRO A 61 -1.39 9.99 -12.05
N ILE A 62 -1.04 9.97 -10.77
CA ILE A 62 -1.79 10.64 -9.71
C ILE A 62 -1.78 12.16 -9.90
N LEU A 63 -0.62 12.75 -10.21
CA LEU A 63 -0.52 14.17 -10.45
C LEU A 63 -1.34 14.61 -11.67
N ILE A 64 -1.30 13.81 -12.75
CA ILE A 64 -2.11 14.06 -13.94
C ILE A 64 -3.59 13.99 -13.59
N GLY A 65 -4.00 12.98 -12.81
CA GLY A 65 -5.37 12.83 -12.32
C GLY A 65 -5.82 14.03 -11.49
N ILE A 66 -4.95 14.53 -10.58
CA ILE A 66 -5.25 15.73 -9.78
C ILE A 66 -5.49 16.93 -10.71
N LEU A 67 -4.55 17.22 -11.60
CA LEU A 67 -4.62 18.40 -12.45
C LEU A 67 -5.81 18.35 -13.43
N ALA A 68 -6.00 17.21 -14.09
CA ALA A 68 -7.11 17.02 -15.01
C ALA A 68 -8.46 16.99 -14.29
N GLY A 69 -8.54 16.27 -13.17
CA GLY A 69 -9.74 16.21 -12.32
C GLY A 69 -10.12 17.57 -11.75
N TYR A 70 -9.15 18.34 -11.30
CA TYR A 70 -9.36 19.71 -10.81
C TYR A 70 -9.87 20.61 -11.95
N GLY A 71 -9.24 20.54 -13.14
CA GLY A 71 -9.69 21.29 -14.31
C GLY A 71 -11.12 20.92 -14.73
N PHE A 72 -11.45 19.63 -14.72
CA PHE A 72 -12.81 19.17 -15.01
C PHE A 72 -13.81 19.63 -13.92
N ALA A 73 -13.46 19.52 -12.65
CA ALA A 73 -14.28 20.01 -11.54
C ALA A 73 -14.55 21.52 -11.64
N PHE A 74 -13.57 22.29 -12.12
CA PHE A 74 -13.73 23.72 -12.37
C PHE A 74 -14.80 23.98 -13.44
N THR A 75 -14.82 23.23 -14.54
CA THR A 75 -15.87 23.36 -15.58
C THR A 75 -17.25 22.99 -15.07
N GLN A 76 -17.34 22.15 -14.03
CA GLN A 76 -18.61 21.76 -13.39
C GLN A 76 -19.06 22.73 -12.29
N GLY A 77 -18.28 23.80 -12.02
CA GLY A 77 -18.58 24.77 -10.95
C GLY A 77 -18.38 24.23 -9.54
N LEU A 78 -17.59 23.17 -9.37
CA LEU A 78 -17.33 22.55 -8.07
C LEU A 78 -16.12 23.15 -7.34
N VAL A 79 -15.39 24.07 -7.98
CA VAL A 79 -14.17 24.69 -7.44
C VAL A 79 -14.44 26.13 -7.08
N ASP A 80 -14.15 26.49 -5.83
CA ASP A 80 -14.12 27.89 -5.38
C ASP A 80 -12.65 28.38 -5.32
N LEU A 81 -12.30 29.30 -6.20
CA LEU A 81 -10.97 29.92 -6.25
C LEU A 81 -10.83 31.13 -5.33
N THR A 82 -11.89 31.60 -4.71
CA THR A 82 -11.87 32.78 -3.84
C THR A 82 -10.80 32.68 -2.74
N PRO A 83 -10.65 31.55 -2.03
CA PRO A 83 -9.61 31.39 -1.02
C PRO A 83 -8.19 31.48 -1.60
N VAL A 84 -7.97 30.96 -2.82
CA VAL A 84 -6.66 30.98 -3.49
C VAL A 84 -6.28 32.41 -3.90
N LEU A 85 -7.25 33.16 -4.40
CA LEU A 85 -7.03 34.57 -4.79
C LEU A 85 -6.74 35.46 -3.59
N ALA A 86 -7.42 35.21 -2.47
CA ALA A 86 -7.24 35.94 -1.22
C ALA A 86 -5.96 35.55 -0.46
N ALA A 87 -5.39 34.40 -0.70
CA ALA A 87 -4.20 33.89 -0.01
C ALA A 87 -2.95 34.73 -0.36
N GLU A 88 -2.08 34.93 0.61
CA GLU A 88 -0.75 35.47 0.39
C GLU A 88 0.14 34.53 -0.42
N TRP A 89 1.15 35.06 -1.09
CA TRP A 89 2.09 34.22 -1.83
C TRP A 89 2.97 33.37 -0.90
N PHE A 90 3.45 33.98 0.18
CA PHE A 90 4.32 33.35 1.15
C PHE A 90 3.79 33.55 2.56
N ALA A 91 3.70 32.46 3.32
CA ALA A 91 3.40 32.49 4.73
C ALA A 91 4.11 31.36 5.46
N LEU A 92 4.28 31.50 6.75
CA LEU A 92 4.75 30.41 7.59
C LEU A 92 3.65 29.37 7.72
N PRO A 93 3.99 28.08 7.53
CA PRO A 93 3.05 27.00 7.85
C PRO A 93 2.58 27.11 9.31
N PRO A 94 1.34 26.71 9.62
CA PRO A 94 0.85 26.73 10.99
C PRO A 94 1.58 25.66 11.83
N PHE A 95 2.60 26.09 12.56
CA PHE A 95 3.31 25.20 13.48
C PHE A 95 2.48 25.02 14.75
N VAL A 96 2.27 23.77 15.14
CA VAL A 96 1.57 23.40 16.37
C VAL A 96 2.55 22.70 17.31
N THR A 97 2.68 23.24 18.53
CA THR A 97 3.54 22.59 19.53
C THR A 97 2.91 21.30 20.03
N PRO A 98 3.69 20.20 20.12
CA PRO A 98 3.17 18.94 20.59
C PRO A 98 2.72 19.03 22.06
N ARG A 99 1.59 18.40 22.38
CA ARG A 99 1.09 18.24 23.75
C ARG A 99 1.21 16.78 24.13
N PHE A 100 1.90 16.50 25.22
CA PHE A 100 2.01 15.14 25.73
C PHE A 100 0.68 14.72 26.37
N SER A 101 0.16 13.59 25.93
CA SER A 101 -1.04 12.96 26.49
C SER A 101 -0.84 11.45 26.51
N LEU A 102 -0.75 10.88 27.70
CA LEU A 102 -0.56 9.44 27.87
C LEU A 102 -1.68 8.62 27.20
N PRO A 103 -2.98 8.98 27.30
CA PRO A 103 -4.03 8.30 26.57
C PRO A 103 -3.84 8.33 25.04
N ALA A 104 -3.41 9.45 24.47
CA ALA A 104 -3.12 9.56 23.05
C ALA A 104 -1.91 8.72 22.63
N VAL A 105 -0.85 8.67 23.45
CA VAL A 105 0.30 7.79 23.19
C VAL A 105 -0.12 6.33 23.16
N LEU A 106 -0.89 5.91 24.15
CA LEU A 106 -1.36 4.54 24.25
C LEU A 106 -2.32 4.15 23.10
N LEU A 107 -3.10 5.10 22.60
CA LEU A 107 -3.99 4.91 21.43
C LEU A 107 -3.20 4.71 20.14
N ILE A 108 -2.11 5.48 19.95
CA ILE A 108 -1.33 5.45 18.70
C ILE A 108 -0.21 4.39 18.73
N ALA A 109 0.30 4.01 19.88
CA ALA A 109 1.40 3.05 20.01
C ALA A 109 1.18 1.73 19.20
N PRO A 110 -0.02 1.11 19.18
CA PRO A 110 -0.26 -0.06 18.35
C PRO A 110 -0.08 0.18 16.84
N VAL A 111 -0.33 1.41 16.38
CA VAL A 111 -0.17 1.79 14.96
C VAL A 111 1.31 1.74 14.54
N ALA A 112 2.24 2.02 15.46
CA ALA A 112 3.67 1.92 15.18
C ALA A 112 4.09 0.50 14.72
N VAL A 113 3.45 -0.54 15.25
CA VAL A 113 3.70 -1.93 14.82
C VAL A 113 3.30 -2.14 13.37
N VAL A 114 2.22 -1.50 12.93
CA VAL A 114 1.77 -1.54 11.52
C VAL A 114 2.80 -0.85 10.64
N SER A 115 3.21 0.38 10.99
CA SER A 115 4.22 1.13 10.22
C SER A 115 5.55 0.40 10.14
N ILE A 116 6.02 -0.24 11.21
CA ILE A 116 7.23 -1.08 11.19
C ILE A 116 7.06 -2.26 10.23
N THR A 117 5.91 -2.92 10.28
CA THR A 117 5.61 -4.07 9.41
C THR A 117 5.57 -3.66 7.93
N GLU A 118 4.96 -2.52 7.63
CA GLU A 118 4.90 -1.91 6.31
C GLU A 118 6.31 -1.53 5.82
N HIS A 119 7.10 -0.86 6.66
CA HIS A 119 8.48 -0.48 6.36
C HIS A 119 9.35 -1.68 5.98
N ILE A 120 9.26 -2.79 6.73
CA ILE A 120 9.97 -4.03 6.40
C ILE A 120 9.55 -4.54 5.01
N GLY A 121 8.26 -4.54 4.73
CA GLY A 121 7.74 -4.96 3.43
C GLY A 121 8.27 -4.10 2.28
N HIS A 122 8.21 -2.78 2.43
CA HIS A 122 8.72 -1.84 1.44
C HIS A 122 10.24 -1.95 1.24
N LEU A 123 11.00 -2.20 2.31
CA LEU A 123 12.44 -2.40 2.23
C LEU A 123 12.79 -3.66 1.42
N LEU A 124 12.07 -4.77 1.62
CA LEU A 124 12.27 -6.00 0.86
C LEU A 124 12.00 -5.81 -0.63
N VAL A 125 10.92 -5.09 -0.99
CA VAL A 125 10.63 -4.76 -2.39
C VAL A 125 11.72 -3.85 -2.97
N THR A 126 12.19 -2.86 -2.19
CA THR A 126 13.28 -1.97 -2.59
C THR A 126 14.57 -2.75 -2.86
N ASN A 127 14.91 -3.74 -2.02
CA ASN A 127 16.06 -4.62 -2.20
C ASN A 127 16.02 -5.30 -3.58
N ASN A 128 14.86 -5.81 -3.96
CA ASN A 128 14.68 -6.50 -5.24
C ASN A 128 14.84 -5.55 -6.44
N ILE A 129 14.33 -4.32 -6.32
CA ILE A 129 14.39 -3.32 -7.41
C ILE A 129 15.80 -2.78 -7.59
N VAL A 130 16.49 -2.47 -6.49
CA VAL A 130 17.83 -1.88 -6.50
C VAL A 130 18.90 -2.95 -6.71
N GLY A 131 18.60 -4.22 -6.39
CA GLY A 131 19.58 -5.32 -6.45
C GLY A 131 20.60 -5.29 -5.31
N ARG A 132 20.25 -4.70 -4.16
CA ARG A 132 21.09 -4.60 -2.96
C ARG A 132 20.29 -4.92 -1.71
N ASP A 133 20.89 -5.64 -0.79
CA ASP A 133 20.26 -6.03 0.48
C ASP A 133 20.45 -4.96 1.57
N PHE A 134 19.52 -4.02 1.64
CA PHE A 134 19.50 -2.95 2.65
C PHE A 134 19.10 -3.43 4.04
N THR A 135 18.61 -4.65 4.17
CA THR A 135 18.33 -5.24 5.49
C THR A 135 19.62 -5.59 6.23
N LYS A 136 20.72 -5.84 5.48
CA LYS A 136 22.05 -6.11 6.03
C LYS A 136 22.92 -4.86 6.08
N ASP A 137 22.94 -4.05 5.00
CA ASP A 137 23.73 -2.85 4.91
C ASP A 137 22.92 -1.70 4.26
N PRO A 138 22.58 -0.66 4.99
CA PRO A 138 23.02 -0.22 6.31
C PRO A 138 22.43 -0.95 7.53
N GLY A 139 21.43 -1.84 7.32
CA GLY A 139 20.75 -2.59 8.36
C GLY A 139 19.31 -2.12 8.57
N LEU A 140 18.44 -3.06 8.91
CA LEU A 140 17.02 -2.81 9.17
C LEU A 140 16.83 -1.87 10.37
N ASP A 141 17.66 -2.00 11.40
CA ASP A 141 17.67 -1.18 12.61
C ASP A 141 17.87 0.30 12.28
N ARG A 142 18.83 0.61 11.41
CA ARG A 142 19.12 1.99 10.98
C ARG A 142 18.01 2.55 10.11
N SER A 143 17.42 1.73 9.26
CA SER A 143 16.32 2.13 8.39
C SER A 143 15.08 2.49 9.21
N ILE A 144 14.69 1.64 10.18
CA ILE A 144 13.57 1.90 11.10
C ILE A 144 13.87 3.10 12.00
N LEU A 145 15.11 3.24 12.49
CA LEU A 145 15.52 4.39 13.29
C LEU A 145 15.36 5.69 12.49
N GLY A 146 15.73 5.69 11.21
CA GLY A 146 15.57 6.85 10.32
C GLY A 146 14.11 7.27 10.19
N ASP A 147 13.21 6.33 9.96
CA ASP A 147 11.76 6.56 9.87
C ASP A 147 11.17 7.09 11.20
N GLY A 148 11.56 6.48 12.32
CA GLY A 148 11.16 6.93 13.66
C GLY A 148 11.67 8.33 14.02
N LEU A 149 12.90 8.67 13.66
CA LEU A 149 13.46 10.02 13.86
C LEU A 149 12.76 11.05 12.97
N ALA A 150 12.45 10.71 11.72
CA ALA A 150 11.71 11.57 10.81
C ALA A 150 10.30 11.86 11.36
N THR A 151 9.58 10.85 11.83
CA THR A 151 8.28 10.98 12.49
C THR A 151 8.37 11.85 13.75
N SER A 152 9.39 11.63 14.59
CA SER A 152 9.58 12.42 15.81
C SER A 152 9.88 13.88 15.49
N LEU A 153 10.71 14.14 14.48
CA LEU A 153 11.01 15.50 14.03
C LEU A 153 9.76 16.17 13.45
N ALA A 154 8.99 15.48 12.62
CA ALA A 154 7.74 16.00 12.07
C ALA A 154 6.74 16.36 13.18
N ALA A 155 6.63 15.56 14.23
CA ALA A 155 5.76 15.82 15.37
C ALA A 155 6.14 17.10 16.15
N LEU A 156 7.43 17.47 16.20
CA LEU A 156 7.88 18.73 16.83
C LEU A 156 7.34 19.97 16.11
N PHE A 157 7.03 19.84 14.82
CA PHE A 157 6.43 20.90 14.01
C PHE A 157 4.90 20.78 13.89
N GLY A 158 4.30 19.79 14.57
CA GLY A 158 2.86 19.57 14.55
C GLY A 158 2.35 18.80 13.34
N ALA A 159 3.24 18.11 12.60
CA ALA A 159 2.87 17.25 11.51
C ALA A 159 2.42 15.84 12.00
N PRO A 160 1.57 15.13 11.24
CA PRO A 160 1.20 13.77 11.55
C PRO A 160 2.39 12.80 11.42
N PRO A 161 2.29 11.59 12.00
CA PRO A 161 3.28 10.54 11.79
C PRO A 161 3.44 10.23 10.30
N ASN A 162 4.67 10.00 9.87
CA ASN A 162 5.01 9.57 8.52
C ASN A 162 5.41 8.08 8.50
N THR A 163 5.43 7.53 7.30
CA THR A 163 5.86 6.17 7.01
C THR A 163 6.50 6.14 5.62
N THR A 164 7.04 5.01 5.23
CA THR A 164 7.57 4.79 3.87
C THR A 164 6.45 4.74 2.84
N TYR A 165 6.67 5.37 1.68
CA TYR A 165 5.70 5.40 0.57
C TYR A 165 6.05 4.36 -0.49
N GLY A 166 5.17 3.35 -0.64
CA GLY A 166 5.29 2.31 -1.65
C GLY A 166 5.23 2.83 -3.08
N GLU A 167 4.50 3.92 -3.31
CA GLU A 167 4.38 4.60 -4.61
C GLU A 167 5.75 5.08 -5.12
N ASN A 168 6.60 5.58 -4.24
CA ASN A 168 7.95 6.02 -4.60
C ASN A 168 8.83 4.85 -5.04
N ILE A 169 8.61 3.66 -4.50
CA ILE A 169 9.30 2.43 -4.93
C ILE A 169 8.92 2.11 -6.38
N GLY A 170 7.65 2.27 -6.74
CA GLY A 170 7.18 2.13 -8.12
C GLY A 170 7.85 3.12 -9.07
N VAL A 171 8.00 4.38 -8.66
CA VAL A 171 8.73 5.41 -9.42
C VAL A 171 10.19 5.02 -9.61
N MET A 172 10.86 4.55 -8.55
CA MET A 172 12.25 4.07 -8.63
C MET A 172 12.41 2.90 -9.60
N ALA A 173 11.46 1.97 -9.62
CA ALA A 173 11.48 0.82 -10.53
C ALA A 173 11.43 1.25 -12.01
N ILE A 174 10.62 2.27 -12.33
CA ILE A 174 10.45 2.78 -13.69
C ILE A 174 11.62 3.67 -14.12
N THR A 175 12.02 4.61 -13.25
CA THR A 175 13.05 5.61 -13.55
C THR A 175 14.47 5.07 -13.42
N ARG A 176 14.66 4.00 -12.63
CA ARG A 176 15.95 3.44 -12.23
C ARG A 176 16.88 4.48 -11.56
N VAL A 177 16.28 5.49 -10.93
CA VAL A 177 17.01 6.51 -10.16
C VAL A 177 17.00 6.10 -8.69
N TYR A 178 18.14 5.69 -8.16
CA TYR A 178 18.31 5.18 -6.79
C TYR A 178 19.17 6.09 -5.91
N SER A 179 19.45 7.31 -6.38
CA SER A 179 20.33 8.23 -5.67
C SER A 179 19.64 8.85 -4.46
N VAL A 180 20.23 8.70 -3.28
CA VAL A 180 19.78 9.34 -2.03
C VAL A 180 19.77 10.87 -2.17
N TRP A 181 20.68 11.44 -2.95
CA TRP A 181 20.72 12.88 -3.20
C TRP A 181 19.50 13.41 -3.95
N VAL A 182 18.96 12.63 -4.89
CA VAL A 182 17.71 13.01 -5.60
C VAL A 182 16.56 13.07 -4.61
N ILE A 183 16.43 12.10 -3.72
CA ILE A 183 15.40 12.06 -2.70
C ILE A 183 15.59 13.21 -1.70
N GLY A 184 16.82 13.46 -1.28
CA GLY A 184 17.15 14.56 -0.38
C GLY A 184 16.81 15.94 -0.97
N TRP A 185 17.11 16.18 -2.23
CA TRP A 185 16.74 17.42 -2.91
C TRP A 185 15.24 17.53 -3.11
N ALA A 186 14.54 16.43 -3.42
CA ALA A 186 13.08 16.42 -3.50
C ALA A 186 12.44 16.82 -2.15
N ALA A 187 12.95 16.31 -1.03
CA ALA A 187 12.51 16.70 0.30
C ALA A 187 12.79 18.19 0.58
N ALA A 188 13.97 18.69 0.24
CA ALA A 188 14.31 20.11 0.40
C ALA A 188 13.38 21.02 -0.42
N ILE A 189 13.07 20.64 -1.66
CA ILE A 189 12.11 21.38 -2.51
C ILE A 189 10.71 21.35 -1.88
N ALA A 190 10.28 20.20 -1.36
CA ALA A 190 8.97 20.09 -0.68
C ALA A 190 8.89 21.04 0.53
N VAL A 191 9.96 21.12 1.33
CA VAL A 191 10.03 22.08 2.45
C VAL A 191 9.93 23.52 1.96
N VAL A 192 10.65 23.89 0.89
CA VAL A 192 10.55 25.25 0.31
C VAL A 192 9.13 25.52 -0.21
N LEU A 193 8.51 24.57 -0.90
CA LEU A 193 7.14 24.71 -1.40
C LEU A 193 6.11 24.83 -0.29
N SER A 194 6.37 24.33 0.91
CA SER A 194 5.45 24.47 2.05
C SER A 194 5.25 25.91 2.51
N PHE A 195 6.19 26.83 2.18
CA PHE A 195 6.05 28.26 2.45
C PHE A 195 5.25 29.01 1.38
N VAL A 196 4.92 28.36 0.27
CA VAL A 196 4.07 28.94 -0.78
C VAL A 196 2.60 28.74 -0.42
N GLN A 197 2.03 29.68 0.31
CA GLN A 197 0.67 29.57 0.84
C GLN A 197 -0.38 29.40 -0.24
N LYS A 198 -0.25 30.09 -1.38
CA LYS A 198 -1.17 29.92 -2.51
C LYS A 198 -1.24 28.47 -2.99
N LEU A 199 -0.11 27.76 -3.00
CA LEU A 199 -0.07 26.33 -3.37
C LEU A 199 -0.81 25.49 -2.31
N GLY A 200 -0.57 25.74 -1.03
CA GLY A 200 -1.26 25.05 0.05
C GLY A 200 -2.77 25.25 0.03
N VAL A 201 -3.22 26.48 -0.19
CA VAL A 201 -4.66 26.79 -0.31
C VAL A 201 -5.25 26.18 -1.59
N ALA A 202 -4.53 26.20 -2.72
CA ALA A 202 -4.98 25.56 -3.95
C ALA A 202 -5.21 24.06 -3.77
N ILE A 203 -4.33 23.37 -3.03
CA ILE A 203 -4.51 21.95 -2.69
C ILE A 203 -5.78 21.76 -1.82
N GLN A 204 -6.06 22.66 -0.89
CA GLN A 204 -7.26 22.58 -0.04
C GLN A 204 -8.56 22.84 -0.80
N THR A 205 -8.51 23.52 -1.95
CA THR A 205 -9.68 23.73 -2.81
C THR A 205 -9.98 22.56 -3.75
N ILE A 206 -9.20 21.48 -3.70
CA ILE A 206 -9.47 20.29 -4.51
C ILE A 206 -10.79 19.67 -4.05
N PRO A 207 -11.79 19.54 -4.94
CA PRO A 207 -13.08 19.01 -4.55
C PRO A 207 -12.99 17.55 -4.11
N THR A 208 -13.80 17.17 -3.12
CA THR A 208 -13.87 15.80 -2.58
C THR A 208 -14.03 14.72 -3.66
N PRO A 209 -14.85 14.90 -4.73
CA PRO A 209 -14.95 13.90 -5.80
C PRO A 209 -13.63 13.66 -6.56
N VAL A 210 -12.80 14.69 -6.75
CA VAL A 210 -11.46 14.52 -7.36
C VAL A 210 -10.59 13.66 -6.45
N LEU A 211 -10.58 13.97 -5.15
CA LEU A 211 -9.86 13.16 -4.15
C LEU A 211 -10.39 11.72 -4.11
N GLY A 212 -11.71 11.52 -4.23
CA GLY A 212 -12.32 10.19 -4.32
C GLY A 212 -11.83 9.39 -5.50
N GLY A 213 -11.79 9.98 -6.70
CA GLY A 213 -11.26 9.33 -7.90
C GLY A 213 -9.78 8.93 -7.76
N ILE A 214 -8.97 9.80 -7.14
CA ILE A 214 -7.56 9.51 -6.84
C ILE A 214 -7.45 8.37 -5.83
N SER A 215 -8.21 8.45 -4.74
CA SER A 215 -8.13 7.50 -3.63
C SER A 215 -8.55 6.09 -4.02
N ILE A 216 -9.50 5.93 -4.95
CA ILE A 216 -9.89 4.61 -5.48
C ILE A 216 -8.67 3.92 -6.11
N LEU A 217 -7.94 4.62 -6.97
CA LEU A 217 -6.73 4.05 -7.58
C LEU A 217 -5.64 3.84 -6.55
N LEU A 218 -5.37 4.83 -5.69
CA LEU A 218 -4.31 4.79 -4.70
C LEU A 218 -4.50 3.62 -3.73
N PHE A 219 -5.66 3.49 -3.11
CA PHE A 219 -5.92 2.40 -2.16
C PHE A 219 -5.99 1.04 -2.86
N GLY A 220 -6.48 1.01 -4.10
CA GLY A 220 -6.44 -0.18 -4.94
C GLY A 220 -5.01 -0.64 -5.24
N THR A 221 -4.10 0.27 -5.58
CA THR A 221 -2.69 -0.06 -5.84
C THR A 221 -1.96 -0.51 -4.58
N ILE A 222 -2.26 0.07 -3.40
CA ILE A 222 -1.72 -0.40 -2.12
C ILE A 222 -2.17 -1.84 -1.84
N ALA A 223 -3.47 -2.13 -2.01
CA ALA A 223 -3.97 -3.49 -1.83
C ALA A 223 -3.32 -4.48 -2.82
N ALA A 224 -3.17 -4.09 -4.09
CA ALA A 224 -2.50 -4.89 -5.11
C ALA A 224 -1.02 -5.14 -4.77
N ALA A 225 -0.31 -4.16 -4.20
CA ALA A 225 1.05 -4.33 -3.72
C ALA A 225 1.14 -5.38 -2.60
N GLY A 226 0.17 -5.41 -1.69
CA GLY A 226 0.07 -6.45 -0.67
C GLY A 226 -0.14 -7.86 -1.27
N VAL A 227 -1.00 -7.99 -2.28
CA VAL A 227 -1.19 -9.25 -3.03
C VAL A 227 0.12 -9.66 -3.72
N ARG A 228 0.78 -8.73 -4.41
CA ARG A 228 2.06 -8.96 -5.06
C ARG A 228 3.10 -9.49 -4.08
N MET A 229 3.19 -8.91 -2.88
CA MET A 229 4.10 -9.35 -1.82
C MET A 229 3.84 -10.80 -1.41
N LEU A 230 2.57 -11.24 -1.30
CA LEU A 230 2.23 -12.62 -1.00
C LEU A 230 2.67 -13.58 -2.13
N VAL A 231 2.47 -13.17 -3.39
CA VAL A 231 2.88 -13.95 -4.57
C VAL A 231 4.40 -14.04 -4.68
N GLU A 232 5.12 -12.93 -4.55
CA GLU A 232 6.59 -12.90 -4.63
C GLU A 232 7.25 -13.68 -3.48
N SER A 233 6.63 -13.69 -2.29
CA SER A 233 7.08 -14.50 -1.15
C SER A 233 6.66 -15.98 -1.27
N GLN A 234 6.00 -16.37 -2.36
CA GLN A 234 5.53 -17.74 -2.61
C GLN A 234 4.77 -18.34 -1.40
N VAL A 235 3.90 -17.55 -0.78
CA VAL A 235 3.12 -17.97 0.38
C VAL A 235 2.19 -19.10 -0.05
N ASP A 236 2.40 -20.29 0.52
CA ASP A 236 1.57 -21.46 0.26
C ASP A 236 0.30 -21.42 1.14
N PHE A 237 -0.84 -21.14 0.51
CA PHE A 237 -2.16 -21.13 1.17
C PHE A 237 -2.79 -22.52 1.31
N SER A 238 -2.20 -23.58 0.77
CA SER A 238 -2.61 -24.96 1.08
C SER A 238 -2.26 -25.30 2.53
N GLN A 239 -1.26 -24.65 3.11
CA GLN A 239 -0.93 -24.76 4.52
C GLN A 239 -2.00 -24.06 5.37
N THR A 240 -2.66 -24.83 6.21
CA THR A 240 -3.74 -24.33 7.09
C THR A 240 -3.31 -23.13 7.95
N ARG A 241 -2.05 -23.11 8.41
CA ARG A 241 -1.48 -22.00 9.19
C ARG A 241 -1.51 -20.68 8.43
N ASN A 242 -1.01 -20.67 7.20
CA ASN A 242 -0.96 -19.47 6.37
C ASN A 242 -2.36 -18.99 5.99
N LEU A 243 -3.26 -19.93 5.71
CA LEU A 243 -4.66 -19.65 5.41
C LEU A 243 -5.36 -18.99 6.60
N ILE A 244 -5.22 -19.53 7.82
CA ILE A 244 -5.81 -18.98 9.04
C ILE A 244 -5.27 -17.58 9.31
N LEU A 245 -3.95 -17.39 9.25
CA LEU A 245 -3.31 -16.09 9.48
C LEU A 245 -3.83 -15.03 8.51
N ALA A 246 -3.82 -15.32 7.22
CA ALA A 246 -4.30 -14.38 6.22
C ALA A 246 -5.80 -14.07 6.39
N SER A 247 -6.63 -15.10 6.57
CA SER A 247 -8.08 -14.93 6.71
C SER A 247 -8.45 -14.07 7.92
N VAL A 248 -7.82 -14.33 9.07
CA VAL A 248 -8.11 -13.57 10.30
C VAL A 248 -7.69 -12.11 10.15
N ILE A 249 -6.48 -11.87 9.63
CA ILE A 249 -5.97 -10.50 9.41
C ILE A 249 -6.90 -9.73 8.46
N LEU A 250 -7.28 -10.33 7.33
CA LEU A 250 -8.13 -9.69 6.33
C LEU A 250 -9.52 -9.40 6.89
N VAL A 251 -10.16 -10.37 7.52
CA VAL A 251 -11.53 -10.21 8.02
C VAL A 251 -11.59 -9.18 9.16
N ILE A 252 -10.69 -9.23 10.13
CA ILE A 252 -10.65 -8.28 11.24
C ILE A 252 -10.31 -6.87 10.75
N GLY A 253 -9.30 -6.76 9.86
CA GLY A 253 -8.82 -5.46 9.41
C GLY A 253 -9.81 -4.73 8.50
N ILE A 254 -10.41 -5.44 7.55
CA ILE A 254 -11.38 -4.87 6.61
C ILE A 254 -12.76 -4.73 7.25
N GLY A 255 -13.14 -5.69 8.11
CA GLY A 255 -14.41 -5.70 8.79
C GLY A 255 -14.60 -4.60 9.84
N GLY A 256 -13.53 -3.85 10.16
CA GLY A 256 -13.60 -2.75 11.11
C GLY A 256 -13.89 -3.21 12.54
N ALA A 257 -13.36 -4.39 12.92
CA ALA A 257 -13.52 -4.91 14.28
C ALA A 257 -12.92 -3.93 15.31
N GLU A 258 -13.59 -3.74 16.43
CA GLU A 258 -13.18 -2.86 17.51
C GLU A 258 -13.03 -3.64 18.81
N LEU A 259 -11.94 -3.39 19.51
CA LEU A 259 -11.68 -3.96 20.82
C LEU A 259 -11.55 -2.84 21.85
N HIS A 260 -12.49 -2.79 22.79
CA HIS A 260 -12.49 -1.83 23.88
C HIS A 260 -11.97 -2.49 25.16
N ILE A 261 -10.87 -2.00 25.68
CA ILE A 261 -10.29 -2.47 26.95
C ILE A 261 -10.14 -1.25 27.87
N GLY A 262 -11.13 -1.02 28.73
CA GLY A 262 -11.16 0.17 29.58
C GLY A 262 -11.25 1.46 28.75
N SER A 263 -10.26 2.34 28.88
CA SER A 263 -10.14 3.56 28.07
C SER A 263 -9.42 3.33 26.73
N PHE A 264 -9.00 2.12 26.45
CA PHE A 264 -8.33 1.75 25.21
C PHE A 264 -9.33 1.29 24.16
N ASN A 265 -9.25 1.88 22.98
CA ASN A 265 -9.98 1.41 21.80
C ASN A 265 -8.95 1.12 20.71
N VAL A 266 -8.81 -0.15 20.32
CA VAL A 266 -8.00 -0.58 19.20
C VAL A 266 -8.92 -1.16 18.14
N SER A 267 -8.96 -0.55 16.98
CA SER A 267 -9.89 -0.92 15.90
C SER A 267 -9.20 -1.15 14.57
N GLY A 268 -9.84 -1.95 13.71
CA GLY A 268 -9.45 -2.15 12.32
C GLY A 268 -8.04 -2.71 12.14
N MET A 269 -7.22 -2.01 11.35
CA MET A 269 -5.88 -2.44 10.93
C MET A 269 -4.90 -2.68 12.10
N PRO A 270 -4.75 -1.80 13.11
CA PRO A 270 -3.89 -2.08 14.27
C PRO A 270 -4.27 -3.36 15.00
N LEU A 271 -5.57 -3.57 15.20
CA LEU A 271 -6.08 -4.79 15.86
C LEU A 271 -5.76 -6.04 15.04
N ALA A 272 -6.00 -5.99 13.73
CA ALA A 272 -5.70 -7.10 12.82
C ALA A 272 -4.21 -7.45 12.81
N THR A 273 -3.34 -6.43 12.84
CA THR A 273 -1.89 -6.64 12.89
C THR A 273 -1.44 -7.28 14.19
N LEU A 274 -1.93 -6.78 15.34
CA LEU A 274 -1.61 -7.36 16.65
C LEU A 274 -2.08 -8.82 16.75
N ILE A 275 -3.32 -9.10 16.35
CA ILE A 275 -3.86 -10.46 16.34
C ILE A 275 -3.06 -11.34 15.39
N GLY A 276 -2.70 -10.85 14.21
CA GLY A 276 -1.86 -11.56 13.24
C GLY A 276 -0.49 -11.94 13.82
N ILE A 277 0.16 -11.04 14.55
CA ILE A 277 1.44 -11.32 15.23
C ILE A 277 1.25 -12.37 16.32
N VAL A 278 0.22 -12.20 17.17
CA VAL A 278 -0.05 -13.17 18.26
C VAL A 278 -0.34 -14.55 17.68
N LEU A 279 -1.20 -14.65 16.65
CA LEU A 279 -1.49 -15.92 16.01
C LEU A 279 -0.25 -16.52 15.36
N ASN A 280 0.61 -15.69 14.76
CA ASN A 280 1.86 -16.17 14.15
C ASN A 280 2.83 -16.77 15.17
N LEU A 281 2.78 -16.29 16.43
CA LEU A 281 3.59 -16.83 17.53
C LEU A 281 2.98 -18.12 18.15
N ILE A 282 1.65 -18.22 18.16
CA ILE A 282 0.93 -19.33 18.81
C ILE A 282 0.78 -20.52 17.84
N LEU A 283 0.47 -20.25 16.57
CA LEU A 283 0.27 -21.32 15.60
C LEU A 283 1.59 -22.05 15.30
N PRO A 284 1.60 -23.38 15.42
CA PRO A 284 2.79 -24.15 15.16
C PRO A 284 3.29 -23.90 13.73
N THR A 285 4.59 -23.72 13.57
CA THR A 285 5.25 -23.80 12.27
C THR A 285 4.97 -25.21 11.74
N ALA A 286 4.46 -25.31 10.53
CA ALA A 286 4.40 -26.61 9.87
C ALA A 286 5.82 -27.20 9.93
N GLN A 287 6.00 -28.27 10.73
CA GLN A 287 7.10 -29.16 10.47
C GLN A 287 6.90 -29.58 9.01
N GLU A 288 7.96 -29.53 8.20
CA GLU A 288 7.97 -30.32 6.98
C GLU A 288 7.44 -31.70 7.40
N GLU A 289 6.18 -31.99 7.03
CA GLU A 289 5.77 -33.37 6.97
C GLU A 289 6.73 -33.98 5.94
N THR A 290 7.82 -34.54 6.45
CA THR A 290 8.42 -35.69 5.84
C THR A 290 7.32 -36.76 5.90
N GLY A 291 6.34 -36.62 5.00
CA GLY A 291 5.42 -37.70 4.69
C GLY A 291 6.30 -38.89 4.47
N PRO A 292 5.91 -40.09 4.96
CA PRO A 292 6.65 -41.30 4.63
C PRO A 292 6.83 -41.27 3.12
N ALA A 293 8.08 -41.38 2.67
CA ALA A 293 8.43 -41.51 1.25
C ALA A 293 7.39 -42.44 0.64
N PRO A 294 6.74 -42.09 -0.50
CA PRO A 294 5.72 -42.92 -1.10
C PRO A 294 6.31 -44.33 -1.15
N ALA A 295 5.64 -45.24 -0.44
CA ALA A 295 6.06 -46.63 -0.29
C ALA A 295 6.31 -47.16 -1.69
N GLY A 296 7.55 -47.54 -1.95
CA GLY A 296 8.17 -48.01 -3.16
C GLY A 296 7.26 -48.20 -4.36
N GLU A 297 7.51 -47.48 -5.41
CA GLU A 297 7.30 -48.13 -6.71
C GLU A 297 8.04 -49.46 -6.70
N PRO A 298 7.35 -50.57 -6.94
CA PRO A 298 8.02 -51.86 -6.91
C PRO A 298 9.14 -51.83 -7.97
N GLU A 299 10.36 -52.14 -7.55
CA GLU A 299 11.51 -52.38 -8.44
C GLU A 299 11.17 -53.39 -9.58
N ASP A 300 10.08 -54.12 -9.46
CA ASP A 300 9.52 -55.02 -10.47
C ASP A 300 9.16 -54.35 -11.82
N ARG A 301 8.87 -53.03 -11.87
CA ARG A 301 8.59 -52.39 -13.18
C ARG A 301 9.85 -52.03 -13.96
N ALA A 302 10.96 -51.81 -13.29
CA ALA A 302 12.22 -51.56 -13.96
C ALA A 302 12.83 -52.83 -14.54
N GLN A 303 12.64 -53.99 -13.89
CA GLN A 303 13.07 -55.30 -14.40
C GLN A 303 12.17 -55.77 -15.54
N ALA A 304 10.86 -55.60 -15.48
CA ALA A 304 9.93 -55.95 -16.57
C ALA A 304 10.14 -55.11 -17.84
N ALA A 305 10.60 -53.88 -17.72
CA ALA A 305 10.93 -53.03 -18.88
C ALA A 305 12.26 -53.43 -19.54
N HIS A 306 13.17 -54.05 -18.80
CA HIS A 306 14.45 -54.53 -19.34
C HIS A 306 14.31 -55.89 -20.05
N GLU A 307 13.38 -56.73 -19.65
CA GLU A 307 13.10 -58.03 -20.28
C GLU A 307 12.19 -57.94 -21.53
N ALA A 308 11.45 -56.80 -21.70
CA ALA A 308 10.53 -56.62 -22.83
C ALA A 308 11.18 -55.97 -24.07
N SER A 309 12.51 -55.81 -24.13
CA SER A 309 13.19 -55.31 -25.33
C SER A 309 13.60 -56.48 -26.25
N PRO A 310 12.77 -56.83 -27.25
CA PRO A 310 13.19 -57.93 -28.18
C PRO A 310 14.28 -57.38 -29.10
N ALA A 311 15.33 -58.18 -29.16
CA ALA A 311 16.39 -58.14 -30.14
C ALA A 311 15.91 -57.79 -31.55
N LYS A 312 16.34 -56.65 -32.05
CA LYS A 312 16.39 -56.30 -33.47
C LYS A 312 17.80 -55.84 -33.83
N ALA A 313 18.69 -56.80 -33.86
CA ALA A 313 19.96 -56.69 -34.59
C ALA A 313 20.14 -57.98 -35.40
N ALA A 314 19.96 -57.85 -36.65
CA ALA A 314 20.54 -58.62 -37.72
C ALA A 314 19.57 -58.87 -38.87
N ALA A 315 19.68 -58.11 -39.91
CA ALA A 315 19.67 -58.58 -41.27
C ALA A 315 19.68 -57.44 -42.30
N GLY A 316 20.58 -57.46 -43.19
CA GLY A 316 20.52 -56.82 -44.51
C GLY A 316 21.46 -55.67 -44.69
N GLY A 317 22.55 -55.82 -45.10
CA GLY A 317 23.44 -56.02 -46.20
C GLY A 317 22.83 -55.63 -47.54
N ARG A 318 23.24 -54.56 -48.05
CA ARG A 318 23.80 -54.26 -49.38
C ARG A 318 23.77 -52.78 -49.63
#